data_8ba50c47cec8804bb309c5230b38c226
#
_entry.id   8ba50c47cec8804bb309c5230b38c226
#
_cell.length_a   1.000
_cell.length_b   1.000
_cell.length_c   1.000
_cell.angle_alpha   90.00
_cell.angle_beta   90.00
_cell.angle_gamma   90.00
#
_symmetry.space_group_name_H-M   'P 1'
#
loop_
_entity.id
_entity.type
_entity.pdbx_description
1 polymer ?
#
loop_
_entity_poly.entity_id
_entity_poly.type
_entity_poly.pdbx_seq_one_letter_code
_entity_poly.pdbx_strand_id
1 'polypeptide(L)'
;MKLAKQVPLYYYLILLASTAIVIGIQWDISWHSTIGRDKLLSPPHLVVYIGGIICGLICTFIVFKETFFNKISEGVAFWGFKAPLACWICIWGMIAMLTSAPFDDWWHNAYGLDVQIISPPHIVLAMGIFSVILGSCILILTRKNLNPSNFIYDILYIYASSLILVQFSIILTEYSFANKQHSYEFYKVSSILYPFVLIAFKIPSKYKYAATYITSLYMIHRMLIVWILPLFPAEPLLGPIYREVTSYIAPYFPVLLIIPAIFIDIIYP
;
A
#
# COMPACT_ATOMS: atom_id res chain seq x y z
N MET A 1 -25.59 9.06 27.15
CA MET A 1 -24.49 9.03 26.15
C MET A 1 -23.87 7.63 26.18
N LYS A 2 -24.22 6.75 25.21
CA LYS A 2 -23.58 5.42 25.13
C LYS A 2 -22.11 5.66 24.79
N LEU A 3 -21.20 5.25 25.70
CA LEU A 3 -19.77 5.24 25.45
C LEU A 3 -19.53 4.57 24.08
N ALA A 4 -18.96 5.29 23.13
CA ALA A 4 -18.57 4.72 21.86
C ALA A 4 -17.70 3.49 22.17
N LYS A 5 -18.08 2.30 21.67
CA LYS A 5 -17.28 1.09 21.86
C LYS A 5 -15.87 1.41 21.34
N GLN A 6 -14.87 1.21 22.18
CA GLN A 6 -13.48 1.41 21.80
C GLN A 6 -13.15 0.57 20.55
N VAL A 7 -12.48 1.18 19.61
CA VAL A 7 -11.97 0.46 18.42
C VAL A 7 -10.86 -0.48 18.86
N PRO A 8 -10.96 -1.79 18.57
CA PRO A 8 -9.93 -2.75 18.92
C PRO A 8 -8.55 -2.38 18.37
N LEU A 9 -7.50 -2.55 19.18
CA LEU A 9 -6.11 -2.18 18.85
C LEU A 9 -5.63 -2.80 17.54
N TYR A 10 -6.07 -4.01 17.21
CA TYR A 10 -5.59 -4.71 16.00
C TYR A 10 -5.94 -3.99 14.69
N TYR A 11 -6.97 -3.12 14.64
CA TYR A 11 -7.24 -2.31 13.45
C TYR A 11 -6.15 -1.24 13.23
N TYR A 12 -5.66 -0.64 14.30
CA TYR A 12 -4.55 0.32 14.23
C TYR A 12 -3.25 -0.39 13.83
N LEU A 13 -3.00 -1.59 14.38
CA LEU A 13 -1.82 -2.39 14.06
C LEU A 13 -1.82 -2.86 12.60
N ILE A 14 -2.97 -3.26 12.05
CA ILE A 14 -3.12 -3.60 10.62
C ILE A 14 -2.77 -2.39 9.75
N LEU A 15 -3.27 -1.20 10.08
CA LEU A 15 -2.95 0.00 9.32
C LEU A 15 -1.49 0.42 9.46
N LEU A 16 -0.90 0.29 10.65
CA LEU A 16 0.53 0.54 10.86
C LEU A 16 1.38 -0.42 10.02
N ALA A 17 1.01 -1.71 9.98
CA ALA A 17 1.66 -2.71 9.15
C ALA A 17 1.52 -2.40 7.65
N SER A 18 0.34 -2.00 7.19
CA SER A 18 0.12 -1.55 5.81
C SER A 18 0.94 -0.30 5.47
N THR A 19 1.07 0.63 6.42
CA THR A 19 1.93 1.82 6.26
C THR A 19 3.40 1.44 6.13
N ALA A 20 3.88 0.50 6.96
CA ALA A 20 5.24 0.00 6.87
C ALA A 20 5.54 -0.63 5.49
N ILE A 21 4.61 -1.41 4.94
CA ILE A 21 4.73 -1.98 3.58
C ILE A 21 4.90 -0.86 2.55
N VAL A 22 4.03 0.15 2.58
CA VAL A 22 4.03 1.24 1.60
C VAL A 22 5.29 2.11 1.72
N ILE A 23 5.80 2.34 2.94
CA ILE A 23 7.08 3.02 3.17
C ILE A 23 8.23 2.15 2.65
N GLY A 24 8.22 0.86 2.97
CA GLY A 24 9.26 -0.08 2.57
C GLY A 24 9.43 -0.14 1.05
N ILE A 25 8.35 -0.26 0.29
CA ILE A 25 8.40 -0.26 -1.18
C ILE A 25 8.94 1.05 -1.75
N GLN A 26 8.56 2.20 -1.20
CA GLN A 26 9.10 3.48 -1.69
C GLN A 26 10.59 3.64 -1.34
N TRP A 27 11.00 3.14 -0.18
CA TRP A 27 12.41 3.06 0.20
C TRP A 27 13.18 2.11 -0.71
N ASP A 28 12.58 0.98 -1.08
CA ASP A 28 13.16 0.01 -2.00
C ASP A 28 13.39 0.60 -3.40
N ILE A 29 12.42 1.30 -3.96
CA ILE A 29 12.57 2.03 -5.22
C ILE A 29 13.70 3.08 -5.12
N SER A 30 13.80 3.78 -4.00
CA SER A 30 14.89 4.72 -3.74
C SER A 30 16.22 4.01 -3.60
N TRP A 31 16.26 2.82 -2.98
CA TRP A 31 17.44 1.96 -2.88
C TRP A 31 17.98 1.60 -4.26
N HIS A 32 17.12 1.08 -5.14
CA HIS A 32 17.48 0.73 -6.53
C HIS A 32 17.96 1.95 -7.33
N SER A 33 17.37 3.12 -7.12
CA SER A 33 17.76 4.36 -7.81
C SER A 33 19.08 4.95 -7.28
N THR A 34 19.55 4.55 -6.10
CA THR A 34 20.70 5.15 -5.40
C THR A 34 21.85 4.15 -5.29
N ILE A 35 21.62 3.01 -4.64
CA ILE A 35 22.61 1.98 -4.34
C ILE A 35 22.72 1.01 -5.52
N GLY A 36 21.60 0.72 -6.16
CA GLY A 36 21.50 -0.08 -7.38
C GLY A 36 21.38 -1.57 -7.14
N ARG A 37 22.04 -2.14 -6.13
CA ARG A 37 21.99 -3.57 -5.82
C ARG A 37 21.38 -3.83 -4.46
N ASP A 38 20.42 -4.73 -4.44
CA ASP A 38 19.80 -5.23 -3.22
C ASP A 38 20.13 -6.71 -2.97
N LYS A 39 19.61 -7.21 -1.86
CA LYS A 39 19.65 -8.63 -1.45
C LYS A 39 18.30 -8.96 -0.83
N LEU A 40 17.99 -10.25 -0.78
CA LEU A 40 16.77 -10.77 -0.15
C LEU A 40 16.44 -10.12 1.20
N LEU A 41 17.43 -9.87 2.04
CA LEU A 41 17.30 -9.27 3.37
C LEU A 41 17.78 -7.81 3.43
N SER A 42 17.71 -7.06 2.34
CA SER A 42 17.97 -5.63 2.37
C SER A 42 16.99 -4.92 3.33
N PRO A 43 17.39 -3.81 3.98
CA PRO A 43 16.54 -3.14 4.96
C PRO A 43 15.12 -2.79 4.45
N PRO A 44 14.91 -2.25 3.23
CA PRO A 44 13.58 -1.99 2.73
C PRO A 44 12.75 -3.27 2.58
N HIS A 45 13.33 -4.37 2.08
CA HIS A 45 12.66 -5.66 1.98
C HIS A 45 12.19 -6.17 3.35
N LEU A 46 13.03 -6.07 4.39
CA LEU A 46 12.65 -6.47 5.74
C LEU A 46 11.43 -5.69 6.25
N VAL A 47 11.36 -4.38 5.99
CA VAL A 47 10.22 -3.56 6.38
C VAL A 47 8.94 -4.02 5.66
N VAL A 48 9.03 -4.33 4.37
CA VAL A 48 7.91 -4.85 3.57
C VAL A 48 7.43 -6.20 4.10
N TYR A 49 8.34 -7.16 4.33
CA TYR A 49 7.98 -8.50 4.79
C TYR A 49 7.44 -8.52 6.21
N ILE A 50 8.06 -7.77 7.14
CA ILE A 50 7.57 -7.64 8.52
C ILE A 50 6.16 -7.04 8.53
N GLY A 51 5.91 -6.00 7.74
CA GLY A 51 4.57 -5.44 7.59
C GLY A 51 3.55 -6.47 7.10
N GLY A 52 3.89 -7.24 6.06
CA GLY A 52 3.04 -8.32 5.55
C GLY A 52 2.76 -9.40 6.60
N ILE A 53 3.80 -9.85 7.30
CA ILE A 53 3.70 -10.87 8.36
C ILE A 53 2.80 -10.39 9.49
N ILE A 54 3.01 -9.17 10.00
CA ILE A 54 2.19 -8.61 11.08
C ILE A 54 0.71 -8.55 10.66
N CYS A 55 0.42 -8.04 9.47
CA CYS A 55 -0.95 -7.97 8.96
C CYS A 55 -1.59 -9.36 8.82
N GLY A 56 -0.86 -10.32 8.23
CA GLY A 56 -1.33 -11.68 8.05
C GLY A 56 -1.57 -12.41 9.39
N LEU A 57 -0.66 -12.27 10.36
CA LEU A 57 -0.82 -12.86 11.70
C LEU A 57 -2.03 -12.28 12.45
N ILE A 58 -2.24 -10.96 12.37
CA ILE A 58 -3.42 -10.34 12.99
C ILE A 58 -4.71 -10.85 12.32
N CYS A 59 -4.74 -10.95 10.99
CA CYS A 59 -5.88 -11.50 10.28
C CYS A 59 -6.11 -12.97 10.61
N THR A 60 -5.05 -13.76 10.76
CA THR A 60 -5.13 -15.15 11.22
C THR A 60 -5.74 -15.22 12.63
N PHE A 61 -5.28 -14.37 13.54
CA PHE A 61 -5.89 -14.26 14.89
C PHE A 61 -7.38 -13.92 14.80
N ILE A 62 -7.79 -13.00 13.92
CA ILE A 62 -9.21 -12.69 13.73
C ILE A 62 -9.98 -13.90 13.20
N VAL A 63 -9.41 -14.65 12.24
CA VAL A 63 -10.02 -15.88 11.70
C VAL A 63 -10.29 -16.90 12.83
N PHE A 64 -9.29 -17.17 13.66
CA PHE A 64 -9.46 -18.08 14.82
C PHE A 64 -10.53 -17.56 15.79
N LYS A 65 -10.50 -16.29 16.15
CA LYS A 65 -11.45 -15.67 17.06
C LYS A 65 -12.89 -15.75 16.52
N GLU A 66 -13.10 -15.41 15.25
CA GLU A 66 -14.44 -15.43 14.65
C GLU A 66 -14.95 -16.86 14.47
N THR A 67 -14.10 -17.82 14.16
CA THR A 67 -14.49 -19.22 14.00
C THR A 67 -14.87 -19.89 15.31
N PHE A 68 -14.00 -19.78 16.31
CA PHE A 68 -14.13 -20.61 17.53
C PHE A 68 -14.86 -19.91 18.67
N PHE A 69 -14.69 -18.61 18.82
CA PHE A 69 -15.26 -17.86 19.95
C PHE A 69 -16.54 -17.12 19.56
N ASN A 70 -16.54 -16.37 18.47
CA ASN A 70 -17.71 -15.59 18.06
C ASN A 70 -18.72 -16.42 17.26
N LYS A 71 -18.27 -17.52 16.61
CA LYS A 71 -19.09 -18.42 15.79
C LYS A 71 -19.98 -17.64 14.81
N ILE A 72 -19.37 -16.75 14.04
CA ILE A 72 -20.10 -15.85 13.14
C ILE A 72 -20.98 -16.63 12.16
N SER A 73 -22.21 -16.15 11.95
CA SER A 73 -23.15 -16.72 10.98
C SER A 73 -22.78 -16.34 9.55
N GLU A 74 -22.20 -15.14 9.34
CA GLU A 74 -21.82 -14.60 8.04
C GLU A 74 -20.30 -14.61 7.87
N GLY A 75 -19.81 -14.86 6.65
CA GLY A 75 -18.39 -14.91 6.35
C GLY A 75 -18.05 -16.01 5.35
N VAL A 76 -16.81 -15.98 4.85
CA VAL A 76 -16.28 -17.00 3.94
C VAL A 76 -15.72 -18.16 4.73
N ALA A 77 -16.18 -19.37 4.41
CA ALA A 77 -15.66 -20.60 4.97
C ALA A 77 -14.50 -21.12 4.11
N PHE A 78 -13.37 -21.45 4.76
CA PHE A 78 -12.21 -22.02 4.11
C PHE A 78 -11.50 -22.99 5.08
N TRP A 79 -11.28 -24.24 4.66
CA TRP A 79 -10.66 -25.31 5.47
C TRP A 79 -11.22 -25.46 6.90
N GLY A 80 -12.54 -25.36 7.04
CA GLY A 80 -13.20 -25.47 8.35
C GLY A 80 -13.19 -24.20 9.20
N PHE A 81 -12.53 -23.16 8.77
CA PHE A 81 -12.55 -21.84 9.41
C PHE A 81 -13.55 -20.92 8.72
N LYS A 82 -14.16 -20.02 9.47
CA LYS A 82 -15.12 -19.03 8.95
C LYS A 82 -14.79 -17.63 9.45
N ALA A 83 -14.55 -16.71 8.51
CA ALA A 83 -14.14 -15.35 8.83
C ALA A 83 -14.55 -14.34 7.74
N PRO A 84 -14.45 -13.02 7.99
CA PRO A 84 -14.63 -12.01 6.97
C PRO A 84 -13.69 -12.24 5.78
N LEU A 85 -14.20 -12.07 4.56
CA LEU A 85 -13.41 -12.22 3.32
C LEU A 85 -12.11 -11.38 3.36
N ALA A 86 -12.18 -10.19 3.93
CA ALA A 86 -11.03 -9.30 4.07
C ALA A 86 -9.83 -9.94 4.77
N CYS A 87 -10.08 -10.76 5.81
CA CYS A 87 -9.00 -11.46 6.51
C CYS A 87 -8.33 -12.50 5.63
N TRP A 88 -9.10 -13.22 4.81
CA TRP A 88 -8.56 -14.19 3.85
C TRP A 88 -7.72 -13.50 2.77
N ILE A 89 -8.18 -12.36 2.27
CA ILE A 89 -7.43 -11.55 1.31
C ILE A 89 -6.07 -11.12 1.89
N CYS A 90 -6.03 -10.65 3.15
CA CYS A 90 -4.77 -10.30 3.81
C CYS A 90 -3.85 -11.50 4.01
N ILE A 91 -4.38 -12.66 4.44
CA ILE A 91 -3.58 -13.87 4.66
C ILE A 91 -2.96 -14.35 3.35
N TRP A 92 -3.75 -14.45 2.28
CA TRP A 92 -3.23 -14.85 0.96
C TRP A 92 -2.27 -13.81 0.40
N GLY A 93 -2.52 -12.52 0.65
CA GLY A 93 -1.58 -11.44 0.30
C GLY A 93 -0.23 -11.58 1.00
N MET A 94 -0.22 -11.86 2.30
CA MET A 94 1.01 -12.14 3.05
C MET A 94 1.75 -13.37 2.47
N ILE A 95 1.04 -14.47 2.17
CA ILE A 95 1.64 -15.66 1.59
C ILE A 95 2.28 -15.33 0.23
N ALA A 96 1.59 -14.58 -0.62
CA ALA A 96 2.13 -14.15 -1.90
C ALA A 96 3.40 -13.29 -1.74
N MET A 97 3.41 -12.33 -0.80
CA MET A 97 4.59 -11.52 -0.49
C MET A 97 5.78 -12.38 -0.04
N LEU A 98 5.55 -13.35 0.87
CA LEU A 98 6.61 -14.20 1.38
C LEU A 98 7.13 -15.19 0.34
N THR A 99 6.27 -15.66 -0.57
CA THR A 99 6.69 -16.57 -1.66
C THR A 99 7.39 -15.83 -2.79
N SER A 100 7.09 -14.54 -3.00
CA SER A 100 7.79 -13.73 -4.01
C SER A 100 9.27 -13.54 -3.70
N ALA A 101 9.66 -13.48 -2.42
CA ALA A 101 11.04 -13.24 -2.02
C ALA A 101 12.04 -14.32 -2.50
N PRO A 102 11.87 -15.63 -2.21
CA PRO A 102 12.74 -16.66 -2.76
C PRO A 102 12.57 -16.82 -4.28
N PHE A 103 11.42 -16.47 -4.84
CA PHE A 103 11.20 -16.46 -6.27
C PHE A 103 12.04 -15.39 -6.95
N ASP A 104 12.14 -14.22 -6.35
CA ASP A 104 12.94 -13.10 -6.84
C ASP A 104 14.44 -13.41 -6.78
N ASP A 105 14.92 -13.94 -5.67
CA ASP A 105 16.32 -14.38 -5.53
C ASP A 105 16.70 -15.44 -6.58
N TRP A 106 15.83 -16.43 -6.79
CA TRP A 106 16.02 -17.42 -7.85
C TRP A 106 16.00 -16.79 -9.24
N TRP A 107 15.08 -15.84 -9.49
CA TRP A 107 14.96 -15.14 -10.77
C TRP A 107 16.24 -14.39 -11.13
N HIS A 108 16.78 -13.62 -10.18
CA HIS A 108 18.03 -12.90 -10.38
C HIS A 108 19.24 -13.80 -10.57
N ASN A 109 19.29 -14.95 -9.89
CA ASN A 109 20.35 -15.93 -10.10
C ASN A 109 20.28 -16.64 -11.48
N ALA A 110 19.08 -16.79 -12.03
CA ALA A 110 18.87 -17.47 -13.31
C ALA A 110 18.99 -16.54 -14.53
N TYR A 111 18.50 -15.30 -14.42
CA TYR A 111 18.35 -14.38 -15.54
C TYR A 111 19.13 -13.06 -15.40
N GLY A 112 19.75 -12.81 -14.26
CA GLY A 112 20.44 -11.56 -13.95
C GLY A 112 19.53 -10.49 -13.36
N LEU A 113 20.06 -9.27 -13.21
CA LEU A 113 19.32 -8.13 -12.64
C LEU A 113 18.21 -7.66 -13.57
N ASP A 114 17.08 -7.27 -13.00
CA ASP A 114 15.96 -6.75 -13.76
C ASP A 114 16.28 -5.40 -14.42
N VAL A 115 15.93 -5.30 -15.69
CA VAL A 115 16.02 -4.05 -16.47
C VAL A 115 14.77 -3.19 -16.30
N GLN A 116 13.66 -3.81 -15.85
CA GLN A 116 12.37 -3.18 -15.63
C GLN A 116 11.81 -3.58 -14.26
N ILE A 117 11.03 -2.69 -13.66
CA ILE A 117 10.37 -2.98 -12.36
C ILE A 117 9.39 -4.15 -12.47
N ILE A 118 8.79 -4.36 -13.65
CA ILE A 118 7.79 -5.42 -13.86
C ILE A 118 8.50 -6.72 -14.28
N SER A 119 8.83 -7.54 -13.30
CA SER A 119 9.26 -8.94 -13.48
C SER A 119 8.23 -9.90 -12.89
N PRO A 120 8.23 -11.21 -13.23
CA PRO A 120 7.30 -12.17 -12.66
C PRO A 120 7.29 -12.22 -11.12
N PRO A 121 8.41 -12.25 -10.39
CA PRO A 121 8.40 -12.20 -8.94
C PRO A 121 7.87 -10.87 -8.39
N HIS A 122 8.21 -9.73 -9.03
CA HIS A 122 7.69 -8.43 -8.64
C HIS A 122 6.18 -8.30 -8.85
N ILE A 123 5.60 -8.95 -9.88
CA ILE A 123 4.15 -9.01 -10.04
C ILE A 123 3.51 -9.77 -8.88
N VAL A 124 4.07 -10.90 -8.46
CA VAL A 124 3.56 -11.68 -7.31
C VAL A 124 3.64 -10.84 -6.03
N LEU A 125 4.76 -10.15 -5.80
CA LEU A 125 4.94 -9.24 -4.69
C LEU A 125 3.91 -8.10 -4.71
N ALA A 126 3.75 -7.43 -5.85
CA ALA A 126 2.81 -6.31 -6.02
C ALA A 126 1.36 -6.74 -5.77
N MET A 127 0.96 -7.91 -6.28
CA MET A 127 -0.37 -8.49 -6.01
C MET A 127 -0.55 -8.83 -4.53
N GLY A 128 0.48 -9.36 -3.88
CA GLY A 128 0.49 -9.63 -2.44
C GLY A 128 0.30 -8.36 -1.61
N ILE A 129 1.10 -7.34 -1.88
CA ILE A 129 1.01 -6.03 -1.23
C ILE A 129 -0.37 -5.41 -1.43
N PHE A 130 -0.84 -5.37 -2.68
CA PHE A 130 -2.16 -4.83 -3.00
C PHE A 130 -3.27 -5.58 -2.24
N SER A 131 -3.19 -6.91 -2.16
CA SER A 131 -4.14 -7.73 -1.41
C SER A 131 -4.13 -7.40 0.08
N VAL A 132 -2.97 -7.25 0.71
CA VAL A 132 -2.86 -6.87 2.13
C VAL A 132 -3.48 -5.50 2.39
N ILE A 133 -3.15 -4.50 1.59
CA ILE A 133 -3.64 -3.13 1.80
C ILE A 133 -5.16 -3.04 1.50
N LEU A 134 -5.61 -3.66 0.42
CA LEU A 134 -7.03 -3.71 0.06
C LEU A 134 -7.85 -4.49 1.10
N GLY A 135 -7.36 -5.65 1.53
CA GLY A 135 -7.99 -6.45 2.58
C GLY A 135 -8.12 -5.65 3.89
N SER A 136 -7.08 -4.94 4.27
CA SER A 136 -7.10 -4.04 5.44
C SER A 136 -8.17 -2.96 5.31
N CYS A 137 -8.28 -2.33 4.14
CA CYS A 137 -9.29 -1.32 3.86
C CYS A 137 -10.72 -1.89 3.90
N ILE A 138 -10.96 -3.04 3.27
CA ILE A 138 -12.27 -3.71 3.27
C ILE A 138 -12.66 -4.13 4.71
N LEU A 139 -11.71 -4.61 5.51
CA LEU A 139 -11.96 -4.98 6.89
C LEU A 139 -12.43 -3.78 7.71
N ILE A 140 -11.80 -2.63 7.54
CA ILE A 140 -12.18 -1.37 8.20
C ILE A 140 -13.54 -0.88 7.67
N LEU A 141 -13.77 -0.92 6.37
CA LEU A 141 -15.03 -0.53 5.75
C LEU A 141 -16.20 -1.38 6.29
N THR A 142 -16.00 -2.69 6.41
CA THR A 142 -17.00 -3.59 6.99
C THR A 142 -17.35 -3.18 8.43
N ARG A 143 -16.34 -2.86 9.25
CA ARG A 143 -16.56 -2.42 10.64
C ARG A 143 -17.17 -1.03 10.72
N LYS A 144 -16.80 -0.12 9.84
CA LYS A 144 -17.44 1.19 9.68
C LYS A 144 -18.94 1.05 9.43
N ASN A 145 -19.33 0.19 8.49
CA ASN A 145 -20.74 -0.03 8.14
C ASN A 145 -21.54 -0.67 9.29
N LEU A 146 -20.90 -1.50 10.09
CA LEU A 146 -21.52 -2.11 11.30
C LEU A 146 -21.56 -1.14 12.50
N ASN A 147 -20.79 -0.06 12.49
CA ASN A 147 -20.72 0.93 13.58
C ASN A 147 -20.80 2.36 13.04
N PRO A 148 -21.89 2.76 12.38
CA PRO A 148 -21.95 4.02 11.63
C PRO A 148 -21.89 5.27 12.53
N SER A 149 -22.10 5.14 13.82
CA SER A 149 -22.00 6.25 14.79
C SER A 149 -20.57 6.46 15.33
N ASN A 150 -19.63 5.61 15.01
CA ASN A 150 -18.25 5.72 15.50
C ASN A 150 -17.34 6.30 14.40
N PHE A 151 -17.14 7.61 14.46
CA PHE A 151 -16.35 8.38 13.48
C PHE A 151 -14.88 7.95 13.36
N ILE A 152 -14.34 7.23 14.35
CA ILE A 152 -12.96 6.72 14.28
C ILE A 152 -12.81 5.75 13.10
N TYR A 153 -13.82 4.93 12.82
CA TYR A 153 -13.78 4.05 11.64
C TYR A 153 -13.81 4.83 10.32
N ASP A 154 -14.41 6.02 10.28
CA ASP A 154 -14.34 6.89 9.11
C ASP A 154 -12.93 7.39 8.88
N ILE A 155 -12.24 7.84 9.94
CA ILE A 155 -10.84 8.27 9.87
C ILE A 155 -9.94 7.11 9.41
N LEU A 156 -10.09 5.94 10.03
CA LEU A 156 -9.29 4.76 9.67
C LEU A 156 -9.54 4.33 8.22
N TYR A 157 -10.79 4.43 7.73
CA TYR A 157 -11.14 4.12 6.36
C TYR A 157 -10.52 5.11 5.35
N ILE A 158 -10.60 6.41 5.63
CA ILE A 158 -9.96 7.45 4.81
C ILE A 158 -8.45 7.23 4.75
N TYR A 159 -7.83 6.93 5.89
CA TYR A 159 -6.41 6.62 5.95
C TYR A 159 -6.05 5.35 5.15
N ALA A 160 -6.78 4.25 5.33
CA ALA A 160 -6.59 3.02 4.56
C ALA A 160 -6.71 3.26 3.05
N SER A 161 -7.71 4.05 2.64
CA SER A 161 -7.93 4.42 1.24
C SER A 161 -6.77 5.28 0.68
N SER A 162 -6.16 6.13 1.50
CA SER A 162 -4.98 6.89 1.09
C SER A 162 -3.77 6.00 0.84
N LEU A 163 -3.57 4.93 1.62
CA LEU A 163 -2.50 3.94 1.37
C LEU A 163 -2.70 3.21 0.05
N ILE A 164 -3.95 2.90 -0.33
CA ILE A 164 -4.26 2.32 -1.64
C ILE A 164 -3.90 3.31 -2.75
N LEU A 165 -4.22 4.60 -2.58
CA LEU A 165 -3.86 5.62 -3.56
C LEU A 165 -2.33 5.74 -3.70
N VAL A 166 -1.57 5.65 -2.60
CA VAL A 166 -0.10 5.59 -2.64
C VAL A 166 0.36 4.35 -3.40
N GLN A 167 -0.21 3.17 -3.14
CA GLN A 167 0.14 1.93 -3.83
C GLN A 167 -0.09 2.04 -5.35
N PHE A 168 -1.21 2.60 -5.79
CA PHE A 168 -1.44 2.85 -7.21
C PHE A 168 -0.44 3.86 -7.79
N SER A 169 -0.03 4.87 -7.03
CA SER A 169 0.99 5.82 -7.48
C SER A 169 2.37 5.15 -7.66
N ILE A 170 2.67 4.10 -6.90
CA ILE A 170 3.90 3.31 -7.07
C ILE A 170 3.87 2.56 -8.40
N ILE A 171 2.74 1.95 -8.77
CA ILE A 171 2.57 1.31 -10.08
C ILE A 171 2.80 2.30 -11.23
N LEU A 172 2.39 3.56 -11.04
CA LEU A 172 2.62 4.63 -12.01
C LEU A 172 4.07 5.14 -12.07
N THR A 173 4.93 4.73 -11.15
CA THR A 173 6.34 5.18 -11.11
C THR A 173 7.05 4.88 -12.42
N GLU A 174 6.76 3.74 -13.07
CA GLU A 174 7.32 3.36 -14.37
C GLU A 174 7.06 4.42 -15.47
N TYR A 175 5.93 5.13 -15.38
CA TYR A 175 5.56 6.19 -16.33
C TYR A 175 5.99 7.59 -15.87
N SER A 176 6.47 7.72 -14.64
CA SER A 176 6.84 9.01 -14.05
C SER A 176 8.35 9.27 -14.01
N PHE A 177 9.19 8.39 -14.56
CA PHE A 177 10.62 8.64 -14.73
C PHE A 177 10.86 9.91 -15.56
N ALA A 178 11.96 10.61 -15.29
CA ALA A 178 12.27 11.90 -15.90
C ALA A 178 12.20 11.92 -17.43
N ASN A 179 12.56 10.80 -18.07
CA ASN A 179 12.48 10.62 -19.54
C ASN A 179 11.08 10.26 -20.05
N LYS A 180 10.13 9.95 -19.17
CA LYS A 180 8.75 9.57 -19.52
C LYS A 180 7.71 10.58 -19.01
N GLN A 181 8.10 11.49 -18.12
CA GLN A 181 7.22 12.56 -17.66
C GLN A 181 6.72 13.37 -18.85
N HIS A 182 5.46 13.74 -18.81
CA HIS A 182 4.77 14.42 -19.92
C HIS A 182 4.61 13.59 -21.21
N SER A 183 4.85 12.26 -21.15
CA SER A 183 4.51 11.37 -22.27
C SER A 183 2.99 11.17 -22.39
N TYR A 184 2.55 10.75 -23.56
CA TYR A 184 1.14 10.38 -23.79
C TYR A 184 0.67 9.29 -22.83
N GLU A 185 1.48 8.26 -22.60
CA GLU A 185 1.19 7.14 -21.70
C GLU A 185 1.02 7.61 -20.26
N PHE A 186 1.89 8.49 -19.78
CA PHE A 186 1.78 9.07 -18.45
C PHE A 186 0.43 9.76 -18.26
N TYR A 187 0.03 10.63 -19.18
CA TYR A 187 -1.26 11.32 -19.07
C TYR A 187 -2.43 10.38 -19.23
N LYS A 188 -2.38 9.44 -20.18
CA LYS A 188 -3.42 8.46 -20.42
C LYS A 188 -3.68 7.60 -19.17
N VAL A 189 -2.63 7.01 -18.59
CA VAL A 189 -2.78 6.12 -17.44
C VAL A 189 -3.19 6.91 -16.20
N SER A 190 -2.57 8.06 -15.94
CA SER A 190 -2.88 8.90 -14.78
C SER A 190 -4.31 9.43 -14.81
N SER A 191 -4.79 9.91 -15.96
CA SER A 191 -6.15 10.48 -16.09
C SER A 191 -7.26 9.44 -15.93
N ILE A 192 -6.98 8.17 -16.12
CA ILE A 192 -7.94 7.08 -15.92
C ILE A 192 -7.84 6.55 -14.48
N LEU A 193 -6.62 6.22 -14.04
CA LEU A 193 -6.40 5.50 -12.80
C LEU A 193 -6.73 6.32 -11.56
N TYR A 194 -6.25 7.56 -11.46
CA TYR A 194 -6.49 8.36 -10.26
C TYR A 194 -7.95 8.71 -10.03
N PRO A 195 -8.73 9.20 -11.02
CA PRO A 195 -10.16 9.41 -10.82
C PRO A 195 -10.91 8.12 -10.48
N PHE A 196 -10.58 7.01 -11.13
CA PHE A 196 -11.18 5.71 -10.84
C PHE A 196 -10.98 5.32 -9.37
N VAL A 197 -9.74 5.37 -8.87
CA VAL A 197 -9.42 5.04 -7.47
C VAL A 197 -10.12 5.99 -6.51
N LEU A 198 -10.06 7.30 -6.76
CA LEU A 198 -10.70 8.30 -5.89
C LEU A 198 -12.21 8.10 -5.79
N ILE A 199 -12.89 7.85 -6.91
CA ILE A 199 -14.34 7.59 -6.94
C ILE A 199 -14.66 6.27 -6.24
N ALA A 200 -13.89 5.20 -6.52
CA ALA A 200 -14.11 3.88 -5.93
C ALA A 200 -14.05 3.89 -4.39
N PHE A 201 -13.17 4.70 -3.80
CA PHE A 201 -13.03 4.80 -2.35
C PHE A 201 -13.83 5.93 -1.71
N LYS A 202 -14.23 6.96 -2.49
CA LYS A 202 -15.15 7.97 -2.01
C LYS A 202 -16.57 7.42 -1.79
N ILE A 203 -17.12 6.70 -2.76
CA ILE A 203 -18.51 6.22 -2.71
C ILE A 203 -18.82 5.45 -1.42
N PRO A 204 -18.03 4.44 -1.00
CA PRO A 204 -18.29 3.71 0.24
C PRO A 204 -18.05 4.55 1.50
N SER A 205 -17.28 5.62 1.41
CA SER A 205 -16.99 6.50 2.54
C SER A 205 -18.25 7.19 3.08
N LYS A 206 -19.14 7.62 2.19
CA LYS A 206 -20.29 8.49 2.52
C LYS A 206 -19.90 9.83 3.17
N TYR A 207 -18.61 10.19 3.14
CA TYR A 207 -18.12 11.46 3.66
C TYR A 207 -18.09 12.49 2.54
N LYS A 208 -18.62 13.69 2.80
CA LYS A 208 -18.76 14.71 1.76
C LYS A 208 -17.45 15.04 1.04
N TYR A 209 -16.34 15.16 1.78
CA TYR A 209 -15.02 15.50 1.25
C TYR A 209 -14.02 14.35 1.30
N ALA A 210 -14.49 13.12 1.12
CA ALA A 210 -13.64 11.94 1.27
C ALA A 210 -12.50 11.89 0.25
N ALA A 211 -12.73 12.22 -1.02
CA ALA A 211 -11.68 12.23 -2.03
C ALA A 211 -10.60 13.26 -1.69
N THR A 212 -10.98 14.45 -1.22
CA THR A 212 -10.05 15.48 -0.77
C THR A 212 -9.21 15.01 0.42
N TYR A 213 -9.82 14.39 1.43
CA TYR A 213 -9.07 13.87 2.60
C TYR A 213 -8.13 12.73 2.22
N ILE A 214 -8.57 11.76 1.40
CA ILE A 214 -7.76 10.65 0.90
C ILE A 214 -6.54 11.21 0.16
N THR A 215 -6.77 12.17 -0.72
CA THR A 215 -5.69 12.79 -1.50
C THR A 215 -4.74 13.63 -0.65
N SER A 216 -5.25 14.35 0.34
CA SER A 216 -4.41 15.14 1.26
C SER A 216 -3.45 14.23 2.04
N LEU A 217 -3.95 13.10 2.57
CA LEU A 217 -3.10 12.12 3.26
C LEU A 217 -2.09 11.46 2.31
N TYR A 218 -2.50 11.14 1.08
CA TYR A 218 -1.59 10.68 0.03
C TYR A 218 -0.46 11.69 -0.22
N MET A 219 -0.80 12.97 -0.39
CA MET A 219 0.20 14.02 -0.64
C MET A 219 1.16 14.16 0.54
N ILE A 220 0.64 14.19 1.78
CA ILE A 220 1.45 14.27 3.00
C ILE A 220 2.41 13.08 3.06
N HIS A 221 1.91 11.86 2.87
CA HIS A 221 2.74 10.65 2.90
C HIS A 221 3.86 10.72 1.85
N ARG A 222 3.54 11.05 0.60
CA ARG A 222 4.51 11.14 -0.49
C ARG A 222 5.55 12.24 -0.25
N MET A 223 5.13 13.39 0.24
CA MET A 223 6.03 14.50 0.55
C MET A 223 6.98 14.16 1.70
N LEU A 224 6.47 13.49 2.75
CA LEU A 224 7.33 13.03 3.85
C LEU A 224 8.43 12.09 3.34
N ILE A 225 8.12 11.15 2.47
CA ILE A 225 9.12 10.26 1.86
C ILE A 225 10.17 11.06 1.07
N VAL A 226 9.72 12.01 0.22
CA VAL A 226 10.60 12.86 -0.60
C VAL A 226 11.54 13.73 0.26
N TRP A 227 11.10 14.16 1.43
CA TRP A 227 11.91 15.00 2.32
C TRP A 227 12.80 14.21 3.28
N ILE A 228 12.33 13.04 3.72
CA ILE A 228 13.03 12.25 4.75
C ILE A 228 14.14 11.38 4.15
N LEU A 229 13.89 10.69 3.03
CA LEU A 229 14.88 9.77 2.46
C LEU A 229 16.23 10.45 2.15
N PRO A 230 16.29 11.65 1.54
CA PRO A 230 17.57 12.30 1.26
C PRO A 230 18.38 12.74 2.49
N LEU A 231 17.81 12.65 3.69
CA LEU A 231 18.54 12.93 4.93
C LEU A 231 19.50 11.79 5.33
N PHE A 232 19.34 10.61 4.72
CA PHE A 232 20.19 9.46 5.02
C PHE A 232 21.28 9.30 3.97
N PRO A 233 22.53 9.00 4.39
CA PRO A 233 23.63 8.78 3.47
C PRO A 233 23.42 7.50 2.67
N ALA A 234 23.86 7.51 1.41
CA ALA A 234 23.86 6.34 0.55
C ALA A 234 24.91 6.50 -0.55
N GLU A 235 25.56 5.40 -0.90
CA GLU A 235 26.60 5.37 -1.94
C GLU A 235 26.27 4.27 -2.97
N PRO A 236 26.49 4.52 -4.29
CA PRO A 236 26.28 3.52 -5.33
C PRO A 236 27.19 2.30 -5.15
N LEU A 237 26.63 1.11 -5.31
CA LEU A 237 27.37 -0.17 -5.33
C LEU A 237 27.57 -0.73 -6.73
N LEU A 238 26.88 -0.16 -7.74
CA LEU A 238 27.00 -0.56 -9.14
C LEU A 238 27.61 0.56 -9.99
N GLY A 239 28.51 0.19 -10.89
CA GLY A 239 29.09 1.08 -11.90
C GLY A 239 28.51 0.83 -13.29
N PRO A 240 28.74 1.73 -14.24
CA PRO A 240 29.50 2.99 -14.11
C PRO A 240 28.71 4.09 -13.38
N ILE A 241 29.41 4.88 -12.56
CA ILE A 241 28.83 6.01 -11.82
C ILE A 241 28.98 7.26 -12.70
N TYR A 242 27.87 7.76 -13.20
CA TYR A 242 27.83 8.99 -14.03
C TYR A 242 27.62 10.27 -13.21
N ARG A 243 27.19 10.13 -11.97
CA ARG A 243 26.92 11.24 -11.06
C ARG A 243 27.28 10.84 -9.66
N GLU A 244 27.96 11.72 -8.93
CA GLU A 244 28.21 11.55 -7.50
C GLU A 244 26.89 11.52 -6.73
N VAL A 245 26.70 10.49 -5.91
CA VAL A 245 25.53 10.28 -5.07
C VAL A 245 26.02 10.02 -3.65
N THR A 246 25.62 10.88 -2.72
CA THR A 246 26.02 10.81 -1.31
C THR A 246 24.85 10.57 -0.35
N SER A 247 23.63 10.61 -0.88
CA SER A 247 22.39 10.36 -0.11
C SER A 247 21.35 9.67 -0.98
N TYR A 248 20.30 9.13 -0.33
CA TYR A 248 19.21 8.50 -1.08
C TYR A 248 18.56 9.45 -2.07
N ILE A 249 18.39 8.99 -3.30
CA ILE A 249 17.62 9.69 -4.33
C ILE A 249 16.13 9.53 -3.98
N ALA A 250 15.48 10.65 -3.67
CA ALA A 250 14.04 10.63 -3.37
C ALA A 250 13.23 10.16 -4.58
N PRO A 251 12.12 9.43 -4.35
CA PRO A 251 11.15 9.14 -5.41
C PRO A 251 10.62 10.47 -5.99
N TYR A 252 10.17 10.41 -7.25
CA TYR A 252 9.62 11.60 -7.92
C TYR A 252 8.48 12.24 -7.14
N PHE A 253 8.33 13.55 -7.33
CA PHE A 253 7.26 14.33 -6.69
C PHE A 253 5.90 13.71 -6.97
N PRO A 254 5.00 13.68 -5.99
CA PRO A 254 3.67 13.15 -6.18
C PRO A 254 2.86 14.00 -7.18
N VAL A 255 1.98 13.36 -7.93
CA VAL A 255 1.03 14.08 -8.79
C VAL A 255 0.08 14.88 -7.90
N LEU A 256 -0.13 16.16 -8.24
CA LEU A 256 -1.02 17.05 -7.51
C LEU A 256 -2.49 16.70 -7.78
N LEU A 257 -3.06 15.89 -6.90
CA LEU A 257 -4.41 15.34 -7.05
C LEU A 257 -5.48 16.08 -6.23
N ILE A 258 -5.11 17.08 -5.43
CA ILE A 258 -6.08 17.80 -4.56
C ILE A 258 -7.15 18.50 -5.40
N ILE A 259 -6.76 19.14 -6.50
CA ILE A 259 -7.70 19.86 -7.37
C ILE A 259 -8.75 18.90 -7.96
N PRO A 260 -8.38 17.81 -8.68
CA PRO A 260 -9.37 16.86 -9.18
C PRO A 260 -10.16 16.17 -8.07
N ALA A 261 -9.58 15.95 -6.88
CA ALA A 261 -10.31 15.38 -5.75
C ALA A 261 -11.43 16.30 -5.25
N ILE A 262 -11.18 17.62 -5.17
CA ILE A 262 -12.22 18.61 -4.83
C ILE A 262 -13.34 18.58 -5.88
N PHE A 263 -13.02 18.50 -7.17
CA PHE A 263 -14.03 18.38 -8.22
C PHE A 263 -14.87 17.11 -8.07
N ILE A 264 -14.23 15.97 -7.76
CA ILE A 264 -14.95 14.71 -7.49
C ILE A 264 -15.89 14.86 -6.30
N ASP A 265 -15.46 15.53 -5.23
CA ASP A 265 -16.29 15.76 -4.04
C ASP A 265 -17.46 16.72 -4.29
N ILE A 266 -17.33 17.65 -5.24
CA ILE A 266 -18.41 18.55 -5.66
C ILE A 266 -19.43 17.83 -6.53
N ILE A 267 -18.97 17.00 -7.49
CA ILE A 267 -19.83 16.30 -8.44
C ILE A 267 -20.58 15.14 -7.76
N TYR A 268 -19.95 14.47 -6.81
CA TYR A 268 -20.51 13.35 -6.03
C TYR A 268 -20.56 13.76 -4.54
N PRO A 269 -21.50 14.60 -4.13
CA PRO A 269 -21.58 15.11 -2.76
C PRO A 269 -21.91 14.02 -1.71
#